data_3159a41d9e63f7d407ba74bac1440219
#
_entry.id   3159a41d9e63f7d407ba74bac1440219
#
_cell.length_a   1.000
_cell.length_b   1.000
_cell.length_c   1.000
_cell.angle_alpha   90.00
_cell.angle_beta   90.00
_cell.angle_gamma   90.00
#
_symmetry.space_group_name_H-M   'P 1'
#
loop_
_entity.id
_entity.type
_entity.pdbx_description
1 polymer ?
#
loop_
_entity_poly.entity_id
_entity_poly.type
_entity_poly.pdbx_seq_one_letter_code
_entity_poly.pdbx_strand_id
1 'polypeptide(L)'
;LNGRAAFRCTLPDYLPLVGAVADEPLMERDFAPLRKNSRAAIHHTGHYLPGLYINIGHGSRGLAYTPLCAELLAAELNQEILPIPRDLASALNPARFLIRDLIKNKR
;
A
#
# COMPACT_ATOMS: atom_id res chain seq x y z
N LEU A 1 3.47 -39.45 2.61
CA LEU A 1 3.57 -38.02 2.32
C LEU A 1 2.89 -37.20 3.41
N ASN A 2 3.63 -36.23 3.92
CA ASN A 2 3.09 -35.30 4.90
C ASN A 2 2.63 -34.04 4.20
N GLY A 3 1.33 -33.74 4.28
CA GLY A 3 0.76 -32.50 3.82
C GLY A 3 0.59 -31.53 4.96
N ARG A 4 0.40 -30.25 4.64
CA ARG A 4 0.02 -29.24 5.61
C ARG A 4 -0.97 -28.29 5.01
N ALA A 5 -1.82 -27.73 5.85
CA ALA A 5 -2.73 -26.66 5.50
C ALA A 5 -2.39 -25.44 6.35
N ALA A 6 -2.47 -24.27 5.73
CA ALA A 6 -2.21 -23.01 6.40
C ALA A 6 -3.00 -21.90 5.71
N PHE A 7 -3.15 -20.77 6.41
CA PHE A 7 -3.78 -19.59 5.83
C PHE A 7 -2.78 -18.81 4.98
N ARG A 8 -3.28 -18.23 3.89
CA ARG A 8 -2.52 -17.29 3.06
C ARG A 8 -3.01 -15.88 3.35
N CYS A 9 -2.07 -14.95 3.49
CA CYS A 9 -2.40 -13.54 3.65
C CYS A 9 -2.83 -12.98 2.30
N THR A 10 -4.09 -12.59 2.19
CA THR A 10 -4.68 -12.03 0.99
C THR A 10 -5.45 -10.77 1.35
N LEU A 11 -5.36 -9.75 0.50
CA LEU A 11 -6.05 -8.47 0.70
C LEU A 11 -7.35 -8.43 -0.12
N PRO A 12 -8.30 -7.53 0.22
CA PRO A 12 -9.59 -7.49 -0.48
C PRO A 12 -9.51 -7.30 -1.98
N ASP A 13 -8.48 -6.61 -2.49
CA ASP A 13 -8.28 -6.41 -3.92
C ASP A 13 -7.31 -7.41 -4.56
N TYR A 14 -6.85 -8.39 -3.81
CA TYR A 14 -5.89 -9.43 -4.23
C TYR A 14 -4.52 -8.90 -4.68
N LEU A 15 -4.21 -7.65 -4.37
CA LEU A 15 -2.89 -7.07 -4.62
C LEU A 15 -2.08 -6.99 -3.33
N PRO A 16 -0.75 -7.16 -3.39
CA PRO A 16 0.10 -7.03 -2.19
C PRO A 16 0.17 -5.59 -1.68
N LEU A 17 0.67 -5.43 -0.46
CA LEU A 17 1.06 -4.15 0.11
C LEU A 17 2.58 -4.04 0.06
N VAL A 18 3.08 -3.03 -0.62
CA VAL A 18 4.52 -2.80 -0.77
C VAL A 18 4.82 -1.32 -0.55
N GLY A 19 5.64 -1.01 0.45
CA GLY A 19 6.09 0.35 0.69
C GLY A 19 6.09 0.76 2.14
N ALA A 20 6.15 2.07 2.37
CA ALA A 20 6.16 2.65 3.70
C ALA A 20 4.80 2.49 4.39
N VAL A 21 4.83 2.26 5.70
CA VAL A 21 3.61 2.14 6.51
C VAL A 21 3.09 3.53 6.85
N ALA A 22 1.79 3.75 6.61
CA ALA A 22 1.15 5.03 6.85
C ALA A 22 1.01 5.34 8.34
N ASP A 23 1.20 6.60 8.69
CA ASP A 23 0.81 7.14 9.99
C ASP A 23 -0.69 7.48 9.90
N GLU A 24 -1.54 6.55 10.30
CA GLU A 24 -2.99 6.66 10.09
C GLU A 24 -3.61 7.91 10.69
N PRO A 25 -3.35 8.28 11.96
CA PRO A 25 -3.94 9.49 12.53
C PRO A 25 -3.61 10.77 11.75
N LEU A 26 -2.36 10.95 11.33
CA LEU A 26 -1.95 12.12 10.56
C LEU A 26 -2.53 12.11 9.16
N MET A 27 -2.59 10.93 8.52
CA MET A 27 -3.20 10.78 7.21
C MET A 27 -4.70 11.09 7.24
N GLU A 28 -5.41 10.59 8.24
CA GLU A 28 -6.84 10.89 8.40
C GLU A 28 -7.10 12.37 8.54
N ARG A 29 -6.27 13.08 9.30
CA ARG A 29 -6.38 14.52 9.49
C ARG A 29 -6.18 15.28 8.18
N ASP A 30 -5.09 14.98 7.46
CA ASP A 30 -4.68 15.74 6.29
C ASP A 30 -5.49 15.39 5.04
N PHE A 31 -6.00 14.17 4.96
CA PHE A 31 -6.82 13.71 3.84
C PHE A 31 -8.32 13.73 4.14
N ALA A 32 -8.73 14.28 5.30
CA ALA A 32 -10.14 14.36 5.69
C ALA A 32 -11.07 15.00 4.64
N PRO A 33 -10.63 16.01 3.83
CA PRO A 33 -11.50 16.57 2.79
C PRO A 33 -12.04 15.54 1.79
N LEU A 34 -11.38 14.40 1.62
CA LEU A 34 -11.85 13.33 0.73
C LEU A 34 -13.18 12.71 1.18
N ARG A 35 -13.53 12.84 2.46
CA ARG A 35 -14.82 12.33 3.00
C ARG A 35 -16.01 13.05 2.39
N LYS A 36 -15.86 14.35 2.10
CA LYS A 36 -16.92 15.18 1.56
C LYS A 36 -16.87 15.28 0.04
N ASN A 37 -15.67 15.23 -0.53
CA ASN A 37 -15.46 15.35 -1.96
C ASN A 37 -14.28 14.47 -2.35
N SER A 38 -14.55 13.37 -3.04
CA SER A 38 -13.53 12.41 -3.47
C SER A 38 -12.51 13.01 -4.46
N ARG A 39 -12.83 14.16 -5.03
CA ARG A 39 -11.95 14.90 -5.94
C ARG A 39 -11.33 16.13 -5.29
N ALA A 40 -11.43 16.25 -3.96
CA ALA A 40 -10.83 17.37 -3.25
C ALA A 40 -9.33 17.45 -3.51
N ALA A 41 -8.83 18.66 -3.70
CA ALA A 41 -7.40 18.88 -3.82
C ALA A 41 -6.73 18.66 -2.46
N ILE A 42 -5.75 17.76 -2.43
CA ILE A 42 -4.97 17.48 -1.23
C ILE A 42 -3.57 18.09 -1.42
N HIS A 43 -3.26 19.09 -0.60
CA HIS A 43 -2.00 19.82 -0.70
C HIS A 43 -0.90 19.22 0.19
N HIS A 44 -1.18 18.10 0.85
CA HIS A 44 -0.24 17.44 1.76
C HIS A 44 0.32 16.18 1.12
N THR A 45 1.61 15.94 1.32
CA THR A 45 2.21 14.62 1.05
C THR A 45 1.74 13.65 2.13
N GLY A 46 1.73 12.36 1.81
CA GLY A 46 1.36 11.35 2.79
C GLY A 46 2.29 11.33 4.00
N HIS A 47 1.75 10.94 5.15
CA HIS A 47 2.51 10.78 6.37
C HIS A 47 2.78 9.32 6.63
N TYR A 48 4.05 8.98 6.82
CA TYR A 48 4.51 7.60 6.99
C TYR A 48 5.33 7.47 8.27
N LEU A 49 5.28 6.29 8.89
CA LEU A 49 6.09 5.99 10.06
C LEU A 49 7.56 5.87 9.64
N PRO A 50 8.49 6.61 10.29
CA PRO A 50 9.89 6.60 9.86
C PRO A 50 10.52 5.22 9.97
N GLY A 51 11.18 4.79 8.90
CA GLY A 51 11.96 3.56 8.87
C GLY A 51 11.14 2.26 8.85
N LEU A 52 9.82 2.34 8.72
CA LEU A 52 8.96 1.14 8.71
C LEU A 52 8.36 0.92 7.32
N TYR A 53 8.67 -0.25 6.75
CA TYR A 53 8.20 -0.66 5.43
C TYR A 53 7.63 -2.07 5.48
N ILE A 54 6.73 -2.38 4.57
CA ILE A 54 6.12 -3.71 4.47
C ILE A 54 6.15 -4.23 3.03
N ASN A 55 6.12 -5.55 2.91
CA ASN A 55 6.02 -6.27 1.64
C ASN A 55 5.26 -7.57 1.95
N ILE A 56 3.94 -7.51 1.94
CA ILE A 56 3.06 -8.60 2.42
C ILE A 56 1.81 -8.72 1.55
N GLY A 57 1.02 -9.75 1.82
CA GLY A 57 -0.29 -9.90 1.21
C GLY A 57 -0.26 -10.45 -0.21
N HIS A 58 0.74 -11.26 -0.55
CA HIS A 58 0.91 -11.80 -1.91
C HIS A 58 -0.12 -12.86 -2.28
N GLY A 59 -0.84 -13.42 -1.32
CA GLY A 59 -1.81 -14.46 -1.56
C GLY A 59 -1.18 -15.72 -2.15
N SER A 60 -1.80 -16.27 -3.19
CA SER A 60 -1.31 -17.48 -3.85
C SER A 60 -0.25 -17.23 -4.93
N ARG A 61 0.06 -15.96 -5.22
CA ARG A 61 0.96 -15.57 -6.31
C ARG A 61 2.31 -15.02 -5.81
N GLY A 62 2.71 -15.37 -4.59
CA GLY A 62 3.94 -14.87 -3.99
C GLY A 62 5.19 -15.15 -4.83
N LEU A 63 5.31 -16.35 -5.40
CA LEU A 63 6.46 -16.68 -6.24
C LEU A 63 6.55 -15.81 -7.50
N ALA A 64 5.41 -15.35 -8.04
CA ALA A 64 5.38 -14.46 -9.21
C ALA A 64 5.60 -13.00 -8.81
N TYR A 65 5.05 -12.56 -7.68
CA TYR A 65 5.05 -11.15 -7.29
C TYR A 65 6.30 -10.74 -6.50
N THR A 66 6.85 -11.63 -5.67
CA THR A 66 7.88 -11.26 -4.70
C THR A 66 9.12 -10.63 -5.32
N PRO A 67 9.68 -11.14 -6.45
CA PRO A 67 10.87 -10.52 -7.03
C PRO A 67 10.64 -9.06 -7.44
N LEU A 68 9.53 -8.77 -8.14
CA LEU A 68 9.23 -7.41 -8.57
C LEU A 68 8.88 -6.50 -7.38
N CYS A 69 8.14 -7.01 -6.41
CA CYS A 69 7.81 -6.25 -5.20
C CYS A 69 9.06 -5.94 -4.38
N ALA A 70 10.03 -6.85 -4.30
CA ALA A 70 11.30 -6.60 -3.65
C ALA A 70 12.10 -5.52 -4.37
N GLU A 71 12.13 -5.54 -5.70
CA GLU A 71 12.76 -4.50 -6.51
C GLU A 71 12.10 -3.14 -6.30
N LEU A 72 10.78 -3.10 -6.27
CA LEU A 72 10.02 -1.88 -6.01
C LEU A 72 10.36 -1.29 -4.64
N LEU A 73 10.36 -2.13 -3.61
CA LEU A 73 10.68 -1.69 -2.25
C LEU A 73 12.11 -1.19 -2.14
N ALA A 74 13.06 -1.89 -2.75
CA ALA A 74 14.46 -1.46 -2.77
C ALA A 74 14.63 -0.12 -3.49
N ALA A 75 13.92 0.09 -4.61
CA ALA A 75 13.95 1.35 -5.33
C ALA A 75 13.38 2.50 -4.50
N GLU A 76 12.31 2.28 -3.78
CA GLU A 76 11.73 3.28 -2.86
C GLU A 76 12.70 3.63 -1.73
N LEU A 77 13.33 2.62 -1.10
CA LEU A 77 14.28 2.82 -0.01
C LEU A 77 15.53 3.58 -0.46
N ASN A 78 16.00 3.34 -1.67
CA ASN A 78 17.21 3.95 -2.23
C ASN A 78 16.93 5.20 -3.07
N GLN A 79 15.66 5.61 -3.17
CA GLN A 79 15.23 6.75 -3.98
C GLN A 79 15.66 6.63 -5.44
N GLU A 80 15.56 5.42 -5.99
CA GLU A 80 15.87 5.12 -7.38
C GLU A 80 14.61 5.19 -8.25
N ILE A 81 14.80 5.11 -9.55
CA ILE A 81 13.69 5.02 -10.51
C ILE A 81 12.94 3.71 -10.25
N LEU A 82 11.60 3.83 -10.14
CA LEU A 82 10.76 2.66 -9.88
C LEU A 82 10.75 1.71 -11.08
N PRO A 83 10.75 0.38 -10.84
CA PRO A 83 10.72 -0.61 -11.93
C PRO A 83 9.35 -0.75 -12.60
N ILE A 84 8.33 -0.06 -12.09
CA ILE A 84 6.96 -0.10 -12.61
C ILE A 84 6.40 1.32 -12.72
N PRO A 85 5.35 1.54 -13.55
CA PRO A 85 4.69 2.85 -13.62
C PRO A 85 4.11 3.29 -12.28
N ARG A 86 3.98 4.61 -12.08
CA ARG A 86 3.50 5.19 -10.83
C ARG A 86 2.11 4.74 -10.43
N ASP A 87 1.22 4.58 -11.38
CA ASP A 87 -0.14 4.12 -11.12
C ASP A 87 -0.15 2.70 -10.54
N LEU A 88 0.71 1.80 -11.04
CA LEU A 88 0.88 0.47 -10.46
C LEU A 88 1.52 0.53 -9.08
N ALA A 89 2.53 1.37 -8.89
CA ALA A 89 3.15 1.55 -7.58
C ALA A 89 2.13 2.05 -6.55
N SER A 90 1.28 3.01 -6.94
CA SER A 90 0.20 3.51 -6.10
C SER A 90 -0.84 2.45 -5.76
N ALA A 91 -1.12 1.54 -6.70
CA ALA A 91 -2.03 0.42 -6.47
C ALA A 91 -1.52 -0.55 -5.40
N LEU A 92 -0.22 -0.56 -5.13
CA LEU A 92 0.41 -1.41 -4.11
C LEU A 92 0.70 -0.66 -2.80
N ASN A 93 0.41 0.65 -2.74
CA ASN A 93 0.74 1.47 -1.58
C ASN A 93 -0.03 0.99 -0.33
N PRO A 94 0.65 0.82 0.83
CA PRO A 94 -0.01 0.41 2.06
C PRO A 94 -1.13 1.34 2.54
N ALA A 95 -1.09 2.62 2.17
CA ALA A 95 -2.12 3.60 2.55
C ALA A 95 -3.38 3.54 1.67
N ARG A 96 -3.41 2.72 0.63
CA ARG A 96 -4.52 2.75 -0.34
C ARG A 96 -5.88 2.44 0.28
N PHE A 97 -5.95 1.55 1.25
CA PHE A 97 -7.22 1.23 1.92
C PHE A 97 -7.70 2.38 2.80
N LEU A 98 -6.79 3.05 3.49
CA LEU A 98 -7.10 4.24 4.28
C LEU A 98 -7.70 5.33 3.39
N ILE A 99 -7.06 5.64 2.28
CA ILE A 99 -7.51 6.66 1.32
C ILE A 99 -8.85 6.26 0.71
N ARG A 100 -9.01 5.00 0.34
CA ARG A 100 -10.27 4.46 -0.20
C ARG A 100 -11.40 4.59 0.80
N ASP A 101 -11.15 4.29 2.08
CA ASP A 101 -12.15 4.42 3.14
C ASP A 101 -12.53 5.86 3.38
N LEU A 102 -11.60 6.81 3.31
CA LEU A 102 -11.90 8.24 3.40
C LEU A 102 -12.79 8.70 2.25
N ILE A 103 -12.49 8.28 1.03
CA ILE A 103 -13.30 8.61 -0.16
C ILE A 103 -14.74 8.11 0.01
N LYS A 104 -14.90 6.90 0.58
CA LYS A 104 -16.20 6.29 0.83
C LYS A 104 -16.86 6.74 2.14
N ASN A 105 -16.21 7.64 2.87
CA ASN A 105 -16.68 8.14 4.16
C ASN A 105 -16.88 7.02 5.19
N LYS A 106 -15.96 6.05 5.25
CA LYS A 106 -16.00 4.93 6.19
C LYS A 106 -15.12 5.11 7.42
N ARG A 107 -14.38 6.22 7.50
CA ARG A 107 -13.52 6.57 8.63
C ARG A 107 -13.80 7.95 9.19
#